data_e5b1c3af394e07051d479256d0102aeb
#
_entry.id   e5b1c3af394e07051d479256d0102aeb
#
_cell.length_a   1.000
_cell.length_b   1.000
_cell.length_c   1.000
_cell.angle_alpha   90.00
_cell.angle_beta   90.00
_cell.angle_gamma   90.00
#
_symmetry.space_group_name_H-M   'P 1'
#
loop_
_entity.id
_entity.type
_entity.pdbx_description
1 polymer ?
#
loop_
_entity_poly.entity_id
_entity_poly.type
_entity_poly.pdbx_seq_one_letter_code
_entity_poly.pdbx_strand_id
1 'polypeptide(L)'
;MKSLPLLSNHPRVRRWTAAVVASAVALGVCLASYDNVDAAIKQNRIERLNARIENVYTADYQDMADDKLEQEKSRSSATEDDMFVTEDPYGTNTTSLYVYFTTDDAVAVSYTVHADGYTDFTRDAYQESQYNKTHEFQLLGLIPGEKNTVAITLTDADGKSRTHAIEHRGASLLGNEEVQLEKTVAADSGEDLGGGLYAILGNDSDEQDFMFYYDTNGVLRGEIPVLYYRSHRLLFDDDGLMWFSASTHHMVAMNRLGKLEKIWDPTTFCIMIMRWIPTATSCCWPPSSAVTTTPCRIRSSSSALPPEV
;
A
#
# COMPACT_ATOMS: atom_id res chain seq x y z
N MET A 1 64.39 -39.74 -0.42
CA MET A 1 63.48 -38.94 -1.20
C MET A 1 62.86 -39.82 -2.30
N LYS A 2 61.64 -40.30 -2.16
CA LYS A 2 60.96 -41.12 -3.16
C LYS A 2 60.21 -40.16 -4.09
N SER A 3 60.59 -40.14 -5.36
CA SER A 3 59.89 -39.39 -6.44
C SER A 3 58.57 -40.01 -6.69
N LEU A 4 57.49 -39.17 -6.62
CA LEU A 4 56.16 -39.52 -7.05
C LEU A 4 56.15 -39.81 -8.56
N PRO A 5 55.47 -40.88 -9.03
CA PRO A 5 55.39 -41.18 -10.46
C PRO A 5 54.51 -40.15 -11.15
N LEU A 6 55.05 -39.52 -12.17
CA LEU A 6 54.30 -38.70 -13.14
C LEU A 6 53.16 -39.52 -13.73
N LEU A 7 51.93 -39.04 -13.55
CA LEU A 7 50.72 -39.61 -14.15
C LEU A 7 50.91 -39.84 -15.65
N SER A 8 50.76 -41.08 -16.02
CA SER A 8 51.05 -41.60 -17.35
C SER A 8 50.35 -40.87 -18.49
N ASN A 9 51.08 -40.61 -19.57
CA ASN A 9 50.67 -40.03 -20.82
C ASN A 9 49.74 -40.97 -21.64
N HIS A 10 48.79 -41.65 -21.01
CA HIS A 10 47.83 -42.50 -21.73
C HIS A 10 46.81 -41.65 -22.45
N PRO A 11 46.65 -41.77 -23.77
CA PRO A 11 45.73 -40.94 -24.57
C PRO A 11 44.25 -41.09 -24.15
N ARG A 12 43.88 -42.19 -23.53
CA ARG A 12 42.54 -42.40 -22.96
C ARG A 12 42.30 -41.52 -21.72
N VAL A 13 43.26 -41.40 -20.82
CA VAL A 13 43.14 -40.58 -19.60
C VAL A 13 43.02 -39.10 -19.98
N ARG A 14 43.81 -38.61 -20.94
CA ARG A 14 43.71 -37.24 -21.46
C ARG A 14 42.35 -36.94 -22.10
N ARG A 15 41.73 -37.92 -22.77
CA ARG A 15 40.39 -37.75 -23.35
C ARG A 15 39.32 -37.67 -22.29
N TRP A 16 39.42 -38.48 -21.24
CA TRP A 16 38.46 -38.44 -20.12
C TRP A 16 38.59 -37.15 -19.28
N THR A 17 39.81 -36.71 -18.99
CA THR A 17 40.01 -35.43 -18.29
C THR A 17 39.54 -34.24 -19.10
N ALA A 18 39.79 -34.22 -20.41
CA ALA A 18 39.27 -33.17 -21.30
C ALA A 18 37.72 -33.15 -21.35
N ALA A 19 37.08 -34.32 -21.40
CA ALA A 19 35.64 -34.43 -21.37
C ALA A 19 35.03 -33.94 -20.06
N VAL A 20 35.61 -34.30 -18.92
CA VAL A 20 35.16 -33.83 -17.59
C VAL A 20 35.33 -32.32 -17.44
N VAL A 21 36.48 -31.76 -17.89
CA VAL A 21 36.67 -30.30 -17.86
C VAL A 21 35.71 -29.58 -18.78
N ALA A 22 35.47 -30.09 -19.99
CA ALA A 22 34.51 -29.51 -20.92
C ALA A 22 33.07 -29.55 -20.38
N SER A 23 32.70 -30.66 -19.72
CA SER A 23 31.36 -30.76 -19.08
C SER A 23 31.25 -29.82 -17.90
N ALA A 24 32.28 -29.63 -17.06
CA ALA A 24 32.25 -28.69 -15.95
C ALA A 24 32.17 -27.23 -16.43
N VAL A 25 32.90 -26.89 -17.51
CA VAL A 25 32.83 -25.55 -18.12
C VAL A 25 31.44 -25.31 -18.74
N ALA A 26 30.89 -26.29 -19.45
CA ALA A 26 29.52 -26.18 -20.02
C ALA A 26 28.46 -26.00 -18.91
N LEU A 27 28.57 -26.77 -17.81
CA LEU A 27 27.70 -26.63 -16.67
C LEU A 27 27.82 -25.23 -16.01
N GLY A 28 29.05 -24.74 -15.84
CA GLY A 28 29.30 -23.39 -15.31
C GLY A 28 28.74 -22.28 -16.18
N VAL A 29 28.85 -22.41 -17.51
CA VAL A 29 28.27 -21.46 -18.45
C VAL A 29 26.74 -21.53 -18.42
N CYS A 30 26.14 -22.73 -18.32
CA CYS A 30 24.70 -22.88 -18.20
C CYS A 30 24.18 -22.26 -16.90
N LEU A 31 24.84 -22.46 -15.77
CA LEU A 31 24.47 -21.87 -14.48
C LEU A 31 24.57 -20.34 -14.54
N ALA A 32 25.70 -19.79 -15.02
CA ALA A 32 25.88 -18.36 -15.15
C ALA A 32 24.87 -17.73 -16.13
N SER A 33 24.48 -18.46 -17.18
CA SER A 33 23.43 -18.00 -18.10
C SER A 33 22.05 -18.03 -17.46
N TYR A 34 21.76 -19.03 -16.63
CA TYR A 34 20.52 -19.12 -15.87
C TYR A 34 20.39 -17.97 -14.89
N ASP A 35 21.43 -17.70 -14.10
CA ASP A 35 21.44 -16.58 -13.14
C ASP A 35 21.24 -15.21 -13.83
N ASN A 36 21.87 -15.02 -14.98
CA ASN A 36 21.69 -13.80 -15.78
C ASN A 36 20.26 -13.66 -16.36
N VAL A 37 19.66 -14.75 -16.78
CA VAL A 37 18.28 -14.75 -17.30
C VAL A 37 17.30 -14.49 -16.17
N ASP A 38 17.50 -15.11 -15.00
CA ASP A 38 16.66 -14.91 -13.83
C ASP A 38 16.74 -13.45 -13.33
N ALA A 39 17.95 -12.91 -13.24
CA ALA A 39 18.17 -11.50 -12.90
C ALA A 39 17.50 -10.55 -13.91
N ALA A 40 17.57 -10.83 -15.20
CA ALA A 40 16.90 -10.02 -16.24
C ALA A 40 15.38 -10.10 -16.15
N ILE A 41 14.81 -11.27 -15.83
CA ILE A 41 13.36 -11.45 -15.60
C ILE A 41 12.93 -10.66 -14.38
N LYS A 42 13.67 -10.76 -13.27
CA LYS A 42 13.42 -10.01 -12.04
C LYS A 42 13.44 -8.50 -12.30
N GLN A 43 14.49 -8.02 -12.98
CA GLN A 43 14.63 -6.61 -13.32
C GLN A 43 13.46 -6.10 -14.17
N ASN A 44 13.07 -6.83 -15.22
CA ASN A 44 11.91 -6.50 -16.04
C ASN A 44 10.60 -6.45 -15.26
N ARG A 45 10.44 -7.35 -14.26
CA ARG A 45 9.27 -7.35 -13.38
C ARG A 45 9.23 -6.09 -12.52
N ILE A 46 10.34 -5.72 -11.93
CA ILE A 46 10.47 -4.51 -11.10
C ILE A 46 10.19 -3.25 -11.95
N GLU A 47 10.78 -3.14 -13.14
CA GLU A 47 10.56 -2.00 -14.03
C GLU A 47 9.09 -1.85 -14.43
N ARG A 48 8.40 -2.95 -14.75
CA ARG A 48 6.96 -2.92 -15.07
C ARG A 48 6.12 -2.54 -13.87
N LEU A 49 6.45 -3.04 -12.70
CA LEU A 49 5.76 -2.70 -11.47
C LEU A 49 5.93 -1.21 -11.14
N ASN A 50 7.17 -0.71 -11.24
CA ASN A 50 7.46 0.70 -11.00
C ASN A 50 6.71 1.61 -11.99
N ALA A 51 6.71 1.28 -13.28
CA ALA A 51 5.95 2.03 -14.27
C ALA A 51 4.43 2.03 -14.00
N ARG A 52 3.90 0.92 -13.51
CA ARG A 52 2.49 0.83 -13.07
C ARG A 52 2.23 1.74 -11.88
N ILE A 53 3.07 1.68 -10.85
CA ILE A 53 2.92 2.51 -9.65
C ILE A 53 3.06 3.99 -10.01
N GLU A 54 4.06 4.37 -10.83
CA GLU A 54 4.24 5.73 -11.29
C GLU A 54 2.99 6.29 -12.00
N ASN A 55 2.36 5.47 -12.85
CA ASN A 55 1.14 5.85 -13.54
C ASN A 55 -0.03 6.11 -12.57
N VAL A 56 -0.14 5.33 -11.49
CA VAL A 56 -1.17 5.53 -10.45
C VAL A 56 -1.12 6.92 -9.84
N TYR A 57 0.07 7.50 -9.69
CA TYR A 57 0.29 8.82 -9.12
C TYR A 57 0.19 9.97 -10.13
N THR A 58 -0.59 9.77 -11.22
CA THR A 58 -0.91 10.80 -12.21
C THR A 58 -2.38 11.22 -12.13
N ALA A 59 -2.67 12.49 -12.43
CA ALA A 59 -4.04 12.98 -12.46
C ALA A 59 -4.88 12.23 -13.49
N ASP A 60 -4.33 12.01 -14.68
CA ASP A 60 -5.03 11.32 -15.79
C ASP A 60 -5.47 9.90 -15.38
N TYR A 61 -4.62 9.17 -14.63
CA TYR A 61 -4.98 7.85 -14.12
C TYR A 61 -6.11 7.94 -13.08
N GLN A 62 -6.03 8.88 -12.15
CA GLN A 62 -7.03 9.04 -11.10
C GLN A 62 -8.40 9.43 -11.67
N ASP A 63 -8.42 10.33 -12.67
CA ASP A 63 -9.65 10.73 -13.36
C ASP A 63 -10.26 9.55 -14.14
N MET A 64 -9.44 8.79 -14.86
CA MET A 64 -9.89 7.59 -15.57
C MET A 64 -10.41 6.51 -14.61
N ALA A 65 -9.76 6.32 -13.47
CA ALA A 65 -10.17 5.37 -12.45
C ALA A 65 -11.51 5.75 -11.82
N ASP A 66 -11.70 7.04 -11.56
CA ASP A 66 -12.94 7.60 -11.03
C ASP A 66 -14.12 7.44 -12.02
N ASP A 67 -13.92 7.82 -13.28
CA ASP A 67 -14.91 7.64 -14.34
C ASP A 67 -15.34 6.18 -14.49
N LYS A 68 -14.37 5.26 -14.43
CA LYS A 68 -14.62 3.82 -14.49
C LYS A 68 -15.43 3.34 -13.28
N LEU A 69 -15.04 3.75 -12.08
CA LEU A 69 -15.71 3.40 -10.84
C LEU A 69 -17.17 3.87 -10.85
N GLU A 70 -17.43 5.13 -11.22
CA GLU A 70 -18.77 5.69 -11.31
C GLU A 70 -19.62 4.97 -12.38
N GLN A 71 -19.01 4.61 -13.51
CA GLN A 71 -19.70 3.84 -14.54
C GLN A 71 -20.08 2.44 -14.05
N GLU A 72 -19.21 1.73 -13.35
CA GLU A 72 -19.48 0.40 -12.79
C GLU A 72 -20.52 0.48 -11.68
N LYS A 73 -20.40 1.44 -10.77
CA LYS A 73 -21.36 1.73 -9.70
C LYS A 73 -22.77 2.01 -10.24
N SER A 74 -22.88 2.79 -11.31
CA SER A 74 -24.17 3.14 -11.93
C SER A 74 -24.90 1.95 -12.58
N ARG A 75 -24.20 0.85 -12.84
CA ARG A 75 -24.76 -0.38 -13.43
C ARG A 75 -25.16 -1.40 -12.38
N SER A 76 -24.75 -1.21 -11.14
CA SER A 76 -25.06 -2.12 -10.03
C SER A 76 -26.41 -1.79 -9.41
N SER A 77 -27.04 -2.76 -8.75
CA SER A 77 -28.23 -2.53 -7.91
C SER A 77 -27.89 -1.78 -6.64
N ALA A 78 -26.70 -1.97 -6.13
CA ALA A 78 -26.10 -1.36 -4.95
C ALA A 78 -27.07 -1.27 -3.75
N THR A 79 -27.71 -2.39 -3.43
CA THR A 79 -28.55 -2.58 -2.24
C THR A 79 -27.76 -3.26 -1.12
N GLU A 80 -28.32 -3.30 0.09
CA GLU A 80 -27.68 -4.03 1.20
C GLU A 80 -27.52 -5.53 0.96
N ASP A 81 -28.38 -6.14 0.15
CA ASP A 81 -28.32 -7.58 -0.22
C ASP A 81 -27.43 -7.83 -1.42
N ASP A 82 -27.12 -6.80 -2.22
CA ASP A 82 -26.28 -6.86 -3.41
C ASP A 82 -25.40 -5.62 -3.47
N MET A 83 -24.43 -5.57 -2.55
CA MET A 83 -23.50 -4.46 -2.42
C MET A 83 -22.56 -4.38 -3.61
N PHE A 84 -22.32 -3.17 -4.12
CA PHE A 84 -21.26 -2.95 -5.08
C PHE A 84 -19.89 -2.99 -4.38
N VAL A 85 -19.04 -3.93 -4.78
CA VAL A 85 -17.72 -4.14 -4.19
C VAL A 85 -16.70 -4.26 -5.31
N THR A 86 -15.61 -3.50 -5.24
CA THR A 86 -14.49 -3.61 -6.18
C THR A 86 -13.14 -3.46 -5.46
N GLU A 87 -12.09 -4.09 -6.00
CA GLU A 87 -10.75 -4.05 -5.44
C GLU A 87 -10.04 -2.76 -5.85
N ASP A 88 -9.42 -2.07 -4.90
CA ASP A 88 -8.45 -0.97 -5.09
C ASP A 88 -8.67 -0.14 -6.37
N PRO A 89 -9.83 0.53 -6.53
CA PRO A 89 -10.18 1.14 -7.82
C PRO A 89 -9.20 2.23 -8.25
N TYR A 90 -8.54 2.87 -7.30
CA TYR A 90 -7.58 3.96 -7.55
C TYR A 90 -6.12 3.50 -7.60
N GLY A 91 -5.82 2.22 -7.34
CA GLY A 91 -4.46 1.66 -7.39
C GLY A 91 -3.55 2.09 -6.25
N THR A 92 -4.08 2.77 -5.25
CA THR A 92 -3.30 3.38 -4.16
C THR A 92 -3.22 2.51 -2.91
N ASN A 93 -4.00 1.41 -2.84
CA ASN A 93 -4.11 0.58 -1.65
C ASN A 93 -4.39 -0.88 -2.02
N THR A 94 -3.34 -1.64 -2.25
CA THR A 94 -3.37 -2.97 -2.90
C THR A 94 -4.37 -3.94 -2.29
N THR A 95 -4.62 -3.87 -0.98
CA THR A 95 -5.45 -4.85 -0.25
C THR A 95 -6.79 -4.30 0.18
N SER A 96 -7.21 -3.15 -0.34
CA SER A 96 -8.49 -2.54 0.02
C SER A 96 -9.64 -3.01 -0.88
N LEU A 97 -10.85 -2.91 -0.33
CA LEU A 97 -12.08 -2.98 -1.10
C LEU A 97 -12.80 -1.63 -1.04
N TYR A 98 -13.30 -1.19 -2.16
CA TYR A 98 -14.30 -0.12 -2.21
C TYR A 98 -15.67 -0.76 -2.09
N VAL A 99 -16.50 -0.23 -1.20
CA VAL A 99 -17.85 -0.72 -0.92
C VAL A 99 -18.85 0.41 -1.06
N TYR A 100 -19.90 0.18 -1.85
CA TYR A 100 -21.02 1.11 -2.02
C TYR A 100 -22.35 0.38 -2.00
N PHE A 101 -23.30 0.89 -1.23
CA PHE A 101 -24.69 0.39 -1.22
C PHE A 101 -25.64 1.40 -0.59
N THR A 102 -26.95 1.16 -0.77
CA THR A 102 -28.01 1.94 -0.16
C THR A 102 -28.90 1.06 0.72
N THR A 103 -29.50 1.68 1.74
CA THR A 103 -30.45 1.04 2.67
C THR A 103 -31.76 1.81 2.73
N ASP A 104 -32.86 1.11 3.02
CA ASP A 104 -34.15 1.75 3.17
C ASP A 104 -34.20 2.67 4.40
N ASP A 105 -33.62 2.22 5.50
CA ASP A 105 -33.51 2.97 6.74
C ASP A 105 -32.08 3.49 6.94
N ALA A 106 -31.95 4.60 7.68
CA ALA A 106 -30.65 5.13 8.04
C ALA A 106 -29.98 4.24 9.10
N VAL A 107 -28.78 3.73 8.81
CA VAL A 107 -28.03 2.81 9.68
C VAL A 107 -26.59 3.27 9.91
N ALA A 108 -26.03 2.83 11.03
CA ALA A 108 -24.59 2.82 11.26
C ALA A 108 -24.01 1.53 10.69
N VAL A 109 -22.80 1.62 10.12
CA VAL A 109 -22.11 0.48 9.50
C VAL A 109 -20.80 0.20 10.22
N SER A 110 -20.62 -1.05 10.61
CA SER A 110 -19.33 -1.58 11.05
C SER A 110 -18.98 -2.84 10.26
N TYR A 111 -17.72 -3.23 10.26
CA TYR A 111 -17.30 -4.47 9.63
C TYR A 111 -16.26 -5.20 10.44
N THR A 112 -16.25 -6.53 10.30
CA THR A 112 -15.24 -7.42 10.86
C THR A 112 -14.64 -8.26 9.75
N VAL A 113 -13.32 -8.23 9.64
CA VAL A 113 -12.54 -9.08 8.72
C VAL A 113 -12.02 -10.28 9.50
N HIS A 114 -12.37 -11.47 9.03
CA HIS A 114 -11.90 -12.74 9.53
C HIS A 114 -11.09 -13.48 8.47
N ALA A 115 -9.97 -14.07 8.86
CA ALA A 115 -9.20 -15.01 8.05
C ALA A 115 -8.61 -16.10 8.96
N ASP A 116 -8.57 -17.34 8.46
CA ASP A 116 -8.09 -18.50 9.24
C ASP A 116 -6.64 -18.28 9.70
N GLY A 117 -6.41 -18.46 10.99
CA GLY A 117 -5.08 -18.30 11.59
C GLY A 117 -4.67 -16.88 11.98
N TYR A 118 -5.53 -15.90 11.76
CA TYR A 118 -5.29 -14.49 12.10
C TYR A 118 -6.33 -13.97 13.08
N THR A 119 -5.97 -12.93 13.82
CA THR A 119 -6.91 -12.23 14.69
C THR A 119 -7.92 -11.45 13.87
N ASP A 120 -9.16 -11.40 14.31
CA ASP A 120 -10.20 -10.60 13.67
C ASP A 120 -9.86 -9.11 13.75
N PHE A 121 -10.22 -8.38 12.69
CA PHE A 121 -10.06 -6.93 12.62
C PHE A 121 -11.43 -6.29 12.46
N THR A 122 -11.84 -5.51 13.47
CA THR A 122 -13.16 -4.86 13.51
C THR A 122 -13.02 -3.34 13.46
N ARG A 123 -13.82 -2.68 12.61
CA ARG A 123 -13.85 -1.24 12.45
C ARG A 123 -15.25 -0.74 12.13
N ASP A 124 -15.52 0.51 12.56
CA ASP A 124 -16.64 1.25 12.02
C ASP A 124 -16.29 1.75 10.62
N ALA A 125 -17.20 1.59 9.66
CA ALA A 125 -17.07 2.21 8.36
C ALA A 125 -17.14 3.73 8.50
N TYR A 126 -16.30 4.44 7.72
CA TYR A 126 -16.40 5.90 7.73
C TYR A 126 -17.75 6.36 7.19
N GLN A 127 -18.38 7.25 7.92
CA GLN A 127 -19.63 7.89 7.54
C GLN A 127 -19.59 9.36 7.98
N GLU A 128 -20.20 10.25 7.20
CA GLU A 128 -20.29 11.68 7.54
C GLU A 128 -21.18 11.94 8.76
N SER A 129 -22.19 11.10 8.95
CA SER A 129 -23.06 11.11 10.12
C SER A 129 -23.20 9.70 10.70
N GLN A 130 -23.62 9.60 11.95
CA GLN A 130 -23.74 8.31 12.64
C GLN A 130 -24.66 7.33 11.91
N TYR A 131 -25.75 7.82 11.31
CA TYR A 131 -26.69 7.01 10.57
C TYR A 131 -26.92 7.60 9.18
N ASN A 132 -26.75 6.79 8.14
CA ASN A 132 -26.93 7.17 6.75
C ASN A 132 -27.75 6.11 5.99
N LYS A 133 -28.30 6.52 4.84
CA LYS A 133 -28.94 5.60 3.87
C LYS A 133 -28.06 5.24 2.71
N THR A 134 -27.05 6.05 2.44
CA THR A 134 -26.05 5.80 1.41
C THR A 134 -24.73 5.55 2.09
N HIS A 135 -24.09 4.47 1.73
CA HIS A 135 -22.85 4.00 2.33
C HIS A 135 -21.78 3.87 1.26
N GLU A 136 -20.69 4.56 1.44
CA GLU A 136 -19.56 4.58 0.54
C GLU A 136 -18.26 4.67 1.36
N PHE A 137 -17.47 3.62 1.33
CA PHE A 137 -16.25 3.57 2.15
C PHE A 137 -15.21 2.62 1.58
N GLN A 138 -13.96 2.87 1.94
CA GLN A 138 -12.89 1.92 1.74
C GLN A 138 -12.82 0.95 2.92
N LEU A 139 -12.93 -0.34 2.64
CA LEU A 139 -12.78 -1.41 3.60
C LEU A 139 -11.32 -1.84 3.63
N LEU A 140 -10.72 -1.71 4.79
CA LEU A 140 -9.31 -2.02 5.07
C LEU A 140 -9.22 -3.21 6.02
N GLY A 141 -8.01 -3.75 6.18
CA GLY A 141 -7.74 -4.78 7.18
C GLY A 141 -7.86 -6.21 6.67
N LEU A 142 -7.99 -6.42 5.35
CA LEU A 142 -7.89 -7.76 4.76
C LEU A 142 -6.49 -8.36 5.00
N ILE A 143 -6.44 -9.68 5.06
CA ILE A 143 -5.17 -10.42 5.06
C ILE A 143 -4.72 -10.63 3.61
N PRO A 144 -3.53 -10.12 3.24
CA PRO A 144 -3.01 -10.26 1.88
C PRO A 144 -2.88 -11.73 1.46
N GLY A 145 -3.32 -12.05 0.25
CA GLY A 145 -3.21 -13.39 -0.34
C GLY A 145 -4.14 -14.46 0.24
N GLU A 146 -4.80 -14.19 1.37
CA GLU A 146 -5.65 -15.16 2.06
C GLU A 146 -7.13 -15.00 1.69
N LYS A 147 -7.92 -16.04 1.99
CA LYS A 147 -9.37 -15.97 1.94
C LYS A 147 -9.88 -15.24 3.18
N ASN A 148 -10.52 -14.10 2.94
CA ASN A 148 -11.12 -13.28 3.97
C ASN A 148 -12.65 -13.44 3.94
N THR A 149 -13.27 -13.47 5.10
CA THR A 149 -14.72 -13.32 5.28
C THR A 149 -14.96 -11.99 5.95
N VAL A 150 -15.65 -11.10 5.27
CA VAL A 150 -15.99 -9.76 5.80
C VAL A 150 -17.44 -9.76 6.23
N ALA A 151 -17.69 -9.60 7.53
CA ALA A 151 -19.02 -9.45 8.09
C ALA A 151 -19.34 -7.94 8.20
N ILE A 152 -20.24 -7.44 7.35
CA ILE A 152 -20.72 -6.04 7.40
C ILE A 152 -21.99 -6.00 8.24
N THR A 153 -21.96 -5.28 9.34
CA THR A 153 -23.04 -5.15 10.31
C THR A 153 -23.69 -3.78 10.19
N LEU A 154 -25.00 -3.78 9.92
CA LEU A 154 -25.86 -2.60 9.81
C LEU A 154 -26.66 -2.48 11.09
N THR A 155 -26.55 -1.34 11.78
CA THR A 155 -27.26 -1.10 13.06
C THR A 155 -28.12 0.15 12.93
N ASP A 156 -29.42 0.00 13.18
CA ASP A 156 -30.36 1.12 13.16
C ASP A 156 -30.32 1.95 14.47
N ALA A 157 -31.08 3.05 14.51
CA ALA A 157 -31.11 3.94 15.67
C ALA A 157 -31.75 3.28 16.92
N ASP A 158 -32.50 2.22 16.77
CA ASP A 158 -33.09 1.44 17.85
C ASP A 158 -32.12 0.36 18.38
N GLY A 159 -30.92 0.25 17.77
CA GLY A 159 -29.90 -0.73 18.13
C GLY A 159 -30.13 -2.12 17.56
N LYS A 160 -31.08 -2.30 16.65
CA LYS A 160 -31.28 -3.56 15.93
C LYS A 160 -30.25 -3.71 14.84
N SER A 161 -29.54 -4.84 14.84
CA SER A 161 -28.48 -5.13 13.89
C SER A 161 -28.85 -6.26 12.93
N ARG A 162 -28.32 -6.19 11.69
CA ARG A 162 -28.30 -7.24 10.70
C ARG A 162 -26.95 -7.30 10.04
N THR A 163 -26.53 -8.50 9.60
CA THR A 163 -25.16 -8.69 9.09
C THR A 163 -25.20 -9.38 7.72
N HIS A 164 -24.42 -8.86 6.81
CA HIS A 164 -24.17 -9.41 5.47
C HIS A 164 -22.72 -9.85 5.38
N ALA A 165 -22.45 -11.00 4.75
CA ALA A 165 -21.11 -11.55 4.63
C ALA A 165 -20.62 -11.48 3.18
N ILE A 166 -19.39 -11.02 2.99
CA ILE A 166 -18.66 -10.99 1.72
C ILE A 166 -17.45 -11.92 1.86
N GLU A 167 -17.32 -12.89 0.96
CA GLU A 167 -16.10 -13.68 0.83
C GLU A 167 -15.20 -13.07 -0.22
N HIS A 168 -13.95 -12.79 0.13
CA HIS A 168 -12.98 -12.18 -0.77
C HIS A 168 -11.59 -12.75 -0.54
N ARG A 169 -10.86 -13.05 -1.63
CA ARG A 169 -9.44 -13.37 -1.52
C ARG A 169 -8.62 -12.08 -1.65
N GLY A 170 -7.95 -11.70 -0.58
CA GLY A 170 -7.09 -10.53 -0.58
C GLY A 170 -6.04 -10.58 -1.69
N ALA A 171 -5.76 -9.44 -2.32
CA ALA A 171 -4.66 -9.32 -3.27
C ALA A 171 -3.32 -9.64 -2.57
N SER A 172 -2.37 -10.20 -3.30
CA SER A 172 -1.01 -10.35 -2.79
C SER A 172 -0.31 -8.99 -2.78
N LEU A 173 0.52 -8.75 -1.78
CA LEU A 173 1.31 -7.53 -1.69
C LEU A 173 2.27 -7.40 -2.88
N LEU A 174 2.37 -6.21 -3.42
CA LEU A 174 3.32 -5.87 -4.49
C LEU A 174 4.76 -5.78 -3.95
N GLY A 175 4.90 -5.31 -2.69
CA GLY A 175 6.17 -5.19 -1.98
C GLY A 175 6.72 -6.48 -1.40
N ASN A 176 5.97 -7.59 -1.50
CA ASN A 176 6.34 -8.92 -0.99
C ASN A 176 6.74 -8.92 0.51
N GLU A 177 6.15 -8.04 1.32
CA GLU A 177 6.43 -8.01 2.76
C GLU A 177 5.80 -9.23 3.45
N GLU A 178 6.55 -9.91 4.28
CA GLU A 178 6.12 -11.09 5.04
C GLU A 178 6.25 -10.89 6.55
N VAL A 179 6.90 -9.79 6.98
CA VAL A 179 7.18 -9.56 8.39
C VAL A 179 5.90 -9.29 9.17
N GLN A 180 5.70 -10.05 10.23
CA GLN A 180 4.69 -9.76 11.25
C GLN A 180 5.38 -9.04 12.43
N LEU A 181 4.71 -8.06 13.01
CA LEU A 181 5.24 -7.34 14.15
C LEU A 181 4.82 -8.03 15.46
N GLU A 182 5.68 -7.97 16.46
CA GLU A 182 5.37 -8.44 17.80
C GLU A 182 4.85 -7.27 18.65
N LYS A 183 3.68 -7.44 19.25
CA LYS A 183 3.16 -6.46 20.21
C LYS A 183 3.88 -6.61 21.54
N THR A 184 4.67 -5.62 21.91
CA THR A 184 5.27 -5.53 23.25
C THR A 184 4.49 -4.53 24.10
N VAL A 185 3.94 -4.98 25.22
CA VAL A 185 3.26 -4.11 26.19
C VAL A 185 4.21 -3.83 27.34
N ALA A 186 4.54 -2.56 27.56
CA ALA A 186 5.28 -2.16 28.76
C ALA A 186 4.40 -2.38 30.01
N ALA A 187 4.97 -3.01 31.04
CA ALA A 187 4.23 -3.47 32.22
C ALA A 187 3.45 -2.34 32.97
N ASP A 188 3.84 -1.09 32.80
CA ASP A 188 3.30 0.06 33.54
C ASP A 188 2.64 1.12 32.62
N SER A 189 2.44 0.87 31.30
CA SER A 189 1.94 1.92 30.41
C SER A 189 0.48 2.28 30.68
N GLY A 190 -0.33 1.35 31.19
CA GLY A 190 -1.76 1.58 31.44
C GLY A 190 -2.58 1.97 30.19
N GLU A 191 -1.91 2.19 29.06
CA GLU A 191 -2.50 2.59 27.79
C GLU A 191 -2.47 1.44 26.81
N ASP A 192 -3.60 1.21 26.16
CA ASP A 192 -3.70 0.23 25.08
C ASP A 192 -3.58 0.93 23.71
N LEU A 193 -3.06 0.22 22.72
CA LEU A 193 -3.06 0.71 21.34
C LEU A 193 -4.51 0.82 20.85
N GLY A 194 -4.87 1.95 20.26
CA GLY A 194 -6.19 2.12 19.66
C GLY A 194 -6.42 1.10 18.54
N GLY A 195 -7.66 0.64 18.37
CA GLY A 195 -8.04 -0.39 17.39
C GLY A 195 -7.91 0.04 15.93
N GLY A 196 -6.80 0.65 15.53
CA GLY A 196 -6.54 1.18 14.19
C GLY A 196 -5.55 0.35 13.37
N LEU A 197 -5.11 0.95 12.26
CA LEU A 197 -3.98 0.50 11.47
C LEU A 197 -2.79 1.43 11.73
N TYR A 198 -1.63 0.84 11.87
CA TYR A 198 -0.36 1.52 12.14
C TYR A 198 0.52 1.43 10.90
N ALA A 199 0.84 2.57 10.31
CA ALA A 199 1.68 2.64 9.13
C ALA A 199 3.16 2.59 9.51
N ILE A 200 3.89 1.66 8.91
CA ILE A 200 5.34 1.64 8.89
C ILE A 200 5.79 2.28 7.59
N LEU A 201 6.50 3.39 7.69
CA LEU A 201 6.91 4.20 6.55
C LEU A 201 8.24 3.69 5.99
N GLY A 202 8.14 2.85 4.99
CA GLY A 202 9.27 2.20 4.34
C GLY A 202 9.86 1.06 5.16
N ASN A 203 10.41 0.10 4.48
CA ASN A 203 11.31 -0.91 5.02
C ASN A 203 12.71 -0.67 4.44
N ASP A 204 13.72 -1.29 5.01
CA ASP A 204 15.10 -1.24 4.49
C ASP A 204 15.30 -2.31 3.40
N SER A 205 14.26 -2.59 2.56
CA SER A 205 14.43 -3.52 1.46
C SER A 205 15.24 -2.88 0.33
N ASP A 206 16.13 -3.65 -0.26
CA ASP A 206 16.94 -3.23 -1.40
C ASP A 206 16.08 -3.07 -2.69
N GLU A 207 14.81 -3.44 -2.66
CA GLU A 207 13.99 -3.57 -3.84
C GLU A 207 12.94 -2.48 -3.99
N GLN A 208 12.16 -2.18 -2.94
CA GLN A 208 11.08 -1.18 -2.98
C GLN A 208 10.70 -0.71 -1.57
N ASP A 209 10.51 0.60 -1.39
CA ASP A 209 10.08 1.19 -0.13
C ASP A 209 8.58 1.46 -0.17
N PHE A 210 7.77 0.49 0.25
CA PHE A 210 6.33 0.65 0.40
C PHE A 210 5.97 1.09 1.81
N MET A 211 4.80 1.68 1.97
CA MET A 211 4.21 1.86 3.30
C MET A 211 3.36 0.64 3.61
N PHE A 212 3.69 -0.05 4.69
CA PHE A 212 2.93 -1.19 5.17
C PHE A 212 2.10 -0.83 6.38
N TYR A 213 0.92 -1.41 6.53
CA TYR A 213 0.14 -1.22 7.74
C TYR A 213 -0.21 -2.51 8.43
N TYR A 214 -0.16 -2.39 9.74
CA TYR A 214 -0.35 -3.47 10.69
C TYR A 214 -1.50 -3.12 11.64
N ASP A 215 -2.24 -4.12 12.09
CA ASP A 215 -3.18 -3.93 13.17
C ASP A 215 -2.49 -3.87 14.54
N THR A 216 -3.28 -3.69 15.60
CA THR A 216 -2.77 -3.62 17.00
C THR A 216 -2.13 -4.92 17.48
N ASN A 217 -2.31 -6.02 16.78
CA ASN A 217 -1.71 -7.32 17.10
C ASN A 217 -0.44 -7.59 16.29
N GLY A 218 -0.01 -6.60 15.48
CA GLY A 218 1.16 -6.72 14.62
C GLY A 218 0.93 -7.51 13.33
N VAL A 219 -0.32 -7.81 13.00
CA VAL A 219 -0.67 -8.52 11.77
C VAL A 219 -0.62 -7.56 10.58
N LEU A 220 0.11 -7.94 9.55
CA LEU A 220 0.20 -7.19 8.29
C LEU A 220 -1.15 -7.20 7.56
N ARG A 221 -1.71 -6.03 7.32
CA ARG A 221 -3.06 -5.84 6.74
C ARG A 221 -3.06 -5.20 5.36
N GLY A 222 -1.93 -4.65 4.91
CA GLY A 222 -1.88 -4.04 3.60
C GLY A 222 -0.70 -3.13 3.37
N GLU A 223 -0.71 -2.50 2.20
CA GLU A 223 0.35 -1.62 1.75
C GLU A 223 -0.20 -0.47 0.90
N ILE A 224 0.54 0.64 0.90
CA ILE A 224 0.43 1.71 -0.10
C ILE A 224 1.69 1.66 -0.94
N PRO A 225 1.59 1.37 -2.26
CA PRO A 225 2.74 1.35 -3.15
C PRO A 225 3.34 2.75 -3.29
N VAL A 226 4.63 2.91 -3.06
CA VAL A 226 5.39 4.13 -3.30
C VAL A 226 6.65 3.83 -4.10
N LEU A 227 7.20 4.82 -4.82
CA LEU A 227 8.31 4.62 -5.73
C LEU A 227 9.61 5.18 -5.19
N TYR A 228 10.65 4.35 -5.17
CA TYR A 228 12.06 4.75 -5.00
C TYR A 228 12.33 5.68 -3.80
N TYR A 229 11.39 5.79 -2.88
CA TYR A 229 11.49 6.76 -1.82
C TYR A 229 10.75 6.31 -0.58
N ARG A 230 11.48 6.26 0.53
CA ARG A 230 10.90 6.06 1.85
C ARG A 230 10.11 7.32 2.23
N SER A 231 8.78 7.20 2.30
CA SER A 231 7.99 8.28 2.90
C SER A 231 8.37 8.43 4.37
N HIS A 232 8.73 9.66 4.79
CA HIS A 232 9.15 9.88 6.16
C HIS A 232 8.00 10.30 7.08
N ARG A 233 6.85 10.67 6.54
CA ARG A 233 5.70 11.15 7.31
C ARG A 233 4.39 10.91 6.60
N LEU A 234 3.38 10.66 7.42
CA LEU A 234 1.97 10.78 7.08
C LEU A 234 1.41 11.95 7.88
N LEU A 235 0.66 12.84 7.23
CA LEU A 235 -0.06 13.92 7.87
C LEU A 235 -1.51 13.89 7.41
N PHE A 236 -2.43 14.15 8.33
CA PHE A 236 -3.84 14.35 8.00
C PHE A 236 -4.15 15.84 8.13
N ASP A 237 -4.85 16.40 7.14
CA ASP A 237 -5.31 17.77 7.20
C ASP A 237 -6.72 17.87 7.82
N ASP A 238 -7.21 19.10 7.95
CA ASP A 238 -8.54 19.35 8.52
C ASP A 238 -9.69 18.84 7.64
N ASP A 239 -9.43 18.66 6.34
CA ASP A 239 -10.34 18.06 5.37
C ASP A 239 -10.34 16.52 5.43
N GLY A 240 -9.45 15.94 6.25
CA GLY A 240 -9.27 14.49 6.42
C GLY A 240 -8.48 13.82 5.31
N LEU A 241 -7.77 14.60 4.49
CA LEU A 241 -6.87 14.05 3.47
C LEU A 241 -5.57 13.58 4.09
N MET A 242 -5.09 12.44 3.65
CA MET A 242 -3.80 11.88 4.04
C MET A 242 -2.71 12.34 3.08
N TRP A 243 -1.77 13.13 3.58
CA TRP A 243 -0.63 13.65 2.85
C TRP A 243 0.61 12.79 3.05
N PHE A 244 1.26 12.40 1.97
CA PHE A 244 2.52 11.66 2.00
C PHE A 244 3.34 11.88 0.74
N SER A 245 4.63 11.53 0.79
CA SER A 245 5.51 11.51 -0.37
C SER A 245 5.37 10.16 -1.09
N ALA A 246 4.81 10.17 -2.29
CA ALA A 246 4.66 8.97 -3.11
C ALA A 246 5.95 8.61 -3.88
N SER A 247 6.85 9.58 -4.06
CA SER A 247 8.18 9.40 -4.66
C SER A 247 9.08 10.57 -4.27
N THR A 248 10.30 10.59 -4.81
CA THR A 248 11.21 11.74 -4.68
C THR A 248 10.69 13.02 -5.35
N HIS A 249 9.71 12.91 -6.20
CA HIS A 249 9.15 14.01 -7.01
C HIS A 249 7.68 14.28 -6.75
N HIS A 250 6.94 13.34 -6.12
CA HIS A 250 5.50 13.47 -5.93
C HIS A 250 5.13 13.55 -4.44
N MET A 251 4.46 14.63 -4.08
CA MET A 251 3.70 14.71 -2.84
C MET A 251 2.21 14.66 -3.18
N VAL A 252 1.47 13.84 -2.48
CA VAL A 252 0.07 13.58 -2.78
C VAL A 252 -0.80 13.74 -1.54
N ALA A 253 -2.08 14.04 -1.77
CA ALA A 253 -3.12 13.99 -0.75
C ALA A 253 -4.19 12.99 -1.19
N MET A 254 -4.39 11.96 -0.41
CA MET A 254 -5.33 10.87 -0.63
C MET A 254 -6.55 11.02 0.27
N ASN A 255 -7.73 10.84 -0.29
CA ASN A 255 -8.97 10.85 0.47
C ASN A 255 -9.25 9.48 1.12
N ARG A 256 -10.37 9.37 1.84
CA ARG A 256 -10.78 8.16 2.57
C ARG A 256 -11.19 6.99 1.69
N LEU A 257 -11.38 7.21 0.38
CA LEU A 257 -11.70 6.16 -0.60
C LEU A 257 -10.46 5.65 -1.34
N GLY A 258 -9.28 6.24 -1.06
CA GLY A 258 -8.03 5.91 -1.74
C GLY A 258 -7.76 6.77 -2.98
N LYS A 259 -8.67 7.68 -3.38
CA LYS A 259 -8.47 8.58 -4.51
C LYS A 259 -7.47 9.68 -4.16
N LEU A 260 -6.59 10.01 -5.09
CA LEU A 260 -5.70 11.18 -4.97
C LEU A 260 -6.45 12.45 -5.37
N GLU A 261 -6.71 13.30 -4.38
CA GLU A 261 -7.35 14.60 -4.59
C GLU A 261 -6.37 15.70 -5.01
N LYS A 262 -5.10 15.55 -4.61
CA LYS A 262 -4.06 16.50 -4.94
C LYS A 262 -2.76 15.75 -5.26
N ILE A 263 -2.17 16.13 -6.37
CA ILE A 263 -0.85 15.67 -6.81
C ILE A 263 0.00 16.90 -7.01
N TRP A 264 1.11 16.97 -6.30
CA TRP A 264 2.07 18.05 -6.44
C TRP A 264 3.42 17.47 -6.87
N ASP A 265 3.89 17.92 -8.02
CA ASP A 265 5.18 17.56 -8.61
C ASP A 265 6.12 18.78 -8.58
N PRO A 266 7.01 18.86 -7.58
CA PRO A 266 8.02 19.90 -7.55
C PRO A 266 9.06 19.63 -8.64
N THR A 267 9.35 20.64 -9.44
CA THR A 267 10.36 20.58 -10.52
C THR A 267 11.80 20.33 -10.06
N THR A 268 12.00 20.21 -8.75
CA THR A 268 13.32 20.01 -8.11
C THR A 268 13.24 18.82 -7.16
N PHE A 269 14.26 17.96 -7.21
CA PHE A 269 14.45 16.87 -6.26
C PHE A 269 14.43 17.40 -4.82
N CYS A 270 13.45 16.97 -4.02
CA CYS A 270 13.27 17.37 -2.63
C CYS A 270 13.23 16.16 -1.71
N ILE A 271 14.09 16.14 -0.70
CA ILE A 271 13.77 15.39 0.52
C ILE A 271 12.76 16.23 1.28
N MET A 272 11.48 15.84 1.26
CA MET A 272 10.44 16.63 1.89
C MET A 272 10.35 16.32 3.39
N ILE A 273 10.58 17.35 4.21
CA ILE A 273 10.18 17.34 5.60
C ILE A 273 8.83 18.04 5.70
N MET A 274 7.76 17.27 5.88
CA MET A 274 6.43 17.82 6.12
C MET A 274 6.28 18.20 7.60
N ARG A 275 5.75 19.38 7.85
CA ARG A 275 5.39 19.85 9.19
C ARG A 275 4.08 20.63 9.14
N TRP A 276 3.17 20.32 10.03
CA TRP A 276 2.00 21.13 10.27
C TRP A 276 2.40 22.50 10.87
N ILE A 277 1.94 23.56 10.22
CA ILE A 277 2.05 24.92 10.75
C ILE A 277 0.61 25.45 10.89
N PRO A 278 0.18 25.92 12.05
CA PRO A 278 -1.22 26.31 12.32
C PRO A 278 -1.82 27.36 11.39
N THR A 279 -1.00 28.04 10.60
CA THR A 279 -1.43 29.08 9.64
C THR A 279 -1.01 28.81 8.19
N ALA A 280 -0.40 27.64 7.90
CA ALA A 280 0.01 27.24 6.57
C ALA A 280 0.17 25.71 6.48
N THR A 281 -0.39 25.13 5.47
CA THR A 281 -0.70 23.71 5.36
C THR A 281 0.48 22.77 5.19
N SER A 282 1.65 23.22 4.78
CA SER A 282 2.90 22.44 4.82
C SER A 282 4.11 23.29 4.36
N CYS A 283 5.29 22.91 4.82
CA CYS A 283 6.54 23.42 4.29
C CYS A 283 7.41 22.27 3.83
N CYS A 284 7.86 22.30 2.58
CA CYS A 284 8.92 21.48 2.06
C CYS A 284 10.26 22.16 2.27
N TRP A 285 11.26 21.44 2.78
CA TRP A 285 12.61 21.98 2.90
C TRP A 285 13.54 21.22 1.92
N PRO A 286 14.26 21.94 1.05
CA PRO A 286 15.25 21.30 0.18
C PRO A 286 16.49 20.84 0.96
N PRO A 287 17.23 19.84 0.46
CA PRO A 287 18.49 19.44 1.07
C PRO A 287 19.53 20.57 0.98
N SER A 288 20.42 20.60 1.95
CA SER A 288 21.32 21.70 2.32
C SER A 288 22.43 22.09 1.31
N SER A 289 22.32 21.71 0.04
CA SER A 289 23.32 22.03 -0.99
C SER A 289 22.90 23.02 -2.07
N ALA A 290 21.67 23.53 -2.05
CA ALA A 290 21.23 24.59 -2.95
C ALA A 290 20.68 25.76 -2.13
N VAL A 291 21.49 26.79 -1.98
CA VAL A 291 21.11 28.04 -1.32
C VAL A 291 20.17 28.85 -2.23
N THR A 292 18.89 28.50 -2.17
CA THR A 292 17.81 29.43 -2.52
C THR A 292 16.66 29.16 -1.56
N THR A 293 16.61 29.96 -0.50
CA THR A 293 15.59 29.87 0.55
C THR A 293 14.28 30.47 0.07
N THR A 294 13.52 29.73 -0.74
CA THR A 294 12.11 30.05 -0.93
C THR A 294 11.31 28.92 -0.35
N PRO A 295 10.66 29.09 0.81
CA PRO A 295 9.80 28.06 1.38
C PRO A 295 8.60 27.84 0.46
N CYS A 296 8.38 26.61 0.05
CA CYS A 296 7.18 26.23 -0.68
C CYS A 296 5.99 26.26 0.30
N ARG A 297 5.07 27.19 0.07
CA ARG A 297 3.91 27.41 0.92
C ARG A 297 2.67 26.88 0.22
N ILE A 298 2.09 25.81 0.73
CA ILE A 298 0.76 25.35 0.29
C ILE A 298 -0.27 26.12 1.14
N ARG A 299 -1.09 26.93 0.49
CA ARG A 299 -2.23 27.57 1.15
C ARG A 299 -3.43 26.61 1.14
N SER A 300 -4.06 26.40 2.28
CA SER A 300 -5.42 25.87 2.31
C SER A 300 -6.35 26.93 1.72
N SER A 301 -7.24 26.54 0.84
CA SER A 301 -8.34 27.38 0.36
C SER A 301 -9.48 27.37 1.38
N SER A 302 -9.20 27.70 2.64
CA SER A 302 -10.28 28.02 3.56
C SER A 302 -10.83 29.40 3.18
N SER A 303 -12.03 29.44 2.62
CA SER A 303 -12.82 30.65 2.46
C SER A 303 -12.93 31.34 3.82
N ALA A 304 -12.36 32.52 3.93
CA ALA A 304 -12.57 33.38 5.08
C ALA A 304 -14.07 33.66 5.22
N LEU A 305 -14.66 33.31 6.36
CA LEU A 305 -15.95 33.81 6.77
C LEU A 305 -15.86 35.36 6.85
N PRO A 306 -16.85 36.10 6.34
CA PRO A 306 -16.87 37.55 6.51
C PRO A 306 -17.04 37.91 7.99
N PRO A 307 -16.46 39.03 8.46
CA PRO A 307 -16.63 39.45 9.83
C PRO A 307 -18.11 39.78 10.09
N GLU A 308 -18.64 39.22 11.16
CA GLU A 308 -19.94 39.65 11.68
C GLU A 308 -19.93 41.14 12.04
N VAL A 309 -20.96 41.84 11.58
CA VAL A 309 -21.30 43.22 11.99
C VAL A 309 -22.22 43.19 13.18
#